data_2d42792d11a3db6b622e76d3aaf1a5c7
#
_entry.id   2d42792d11a3db6b622e76d3aaf1a5c7
#
_cell.length_a   1.000
_cell.length_b   1.000
_cell.length_c   1.000
_cell.angle_alpha   90.00
_cell.angle_beta   90.00
_cell.angle_gamma   90.00
#
_symmetry.space_group_name_H-M   'P 1'
#
loop_
_entity.id
_entity.type
_entity.pdbx_description
1 polymer ?
#
loop_
_entity_poly.entity_id
_entity_poly.type
_entity_poly.pdbx_seq_one_letter_code
_entity_poly.pdbx_strand_id
1 'polypeptide(L)' 'MKEYQVDVYNVYTGKIIDTFIGEFQSVDELRDFMDSELHNYNEPYLKLHYNFTEE' A
#
# COMPACT_ATOMS: atom_id res chain seq x y z
N MET A 1 2.83 18.44 -2.11
CA MET A 1 2.64 17.00 -1.86
C MET A 1 1.40 16.78 -1.03
N LYS A 2 0.75 15.65 -1.26
CA LYS A 2 -0.43 15.26 -0.49
C LYS A 2 -0.10 14.09 0.40
N GLU A 3 -0.74 14.04 1.55
CA GLU A 3 -0.56 12.96 2.51
C GLU A 3 -1.64 11.90 2.27
N TYR A 4 -1.22 10.65 2.27
CA TYR A 4 -2.12 9.50 2.08
C TYR A 4 -1.94 8.50 3.19
N GLN A 5 -3.06 7.93 3.64
CA GLN A 5 -3.03 6.75 4.50
C GLN A 5 -3.14 5.52 3.60
N VAL A 6 -2.23 4.58 3.78
CA VAL A 6 -2.18 3.37 2.96
C VAL A 6 -2.33 2.14 3.86
N ASP A 7 -3.28 1.29 3.50
CA ASP A 7 -3.52 0.02 4.19
C ASP A 7 -3.14 -1.12 3.26
N VAL A 8 -2.24 -1.98 3.70
CA VAL A 8 -1.84 -3.18 2.97
C VAL A 8 -2.59 -4.37 3.57
N TYR A 9 -3.23 -5.17 2.72
CA TYR A 9 -4.05 -6.27 3.19
C TYR A 9 -3.83 -7.52 2.35
N ASN A 10 -4.14 -8.66 2.96
CA ASN A 10 -4.10 -9.95 2.28
C ASN A 10 -5.47 -10.20 1.65
N VAL A 11 -5.52 -10.38 0.32
CA VAL A 11 -6.78 -10.52 -0.41
C VAL A 11 -7.53 -11.82 -0.07
N TYR A 12 -6.82 -12.85 0.35
CA TYR A 12 -7.46 -14.13 0.68
C TYR A 12 -8.09 -14.13 2.07
N THR A 13 -7.48 -13.44 3.02
CA THR A 13 -8.00 -13.38 4.39
C THR A 13 -8.77 -12.10 4.67
N GLY A 14 -8.56 -11.06 3.88
CA GLY A 14 -9.14 -9.75 4.11
C GLY A 14 -8.52 -8.98 5.26
N LYS A 15 -7.46 -9.49 5.86
CA LYS A 15 -6.83 -8.84 7.01
C LYS A 15 -5.85 -7.78 6.58
N ILE A 16 -5.89 -6.64 7.27
CA ILE A 16 -4.90 -5.58 7.08
C ILE A 16 -3.64 -6.01 7.83
N ILE A 17 -2.53 -6.07 7.11
CA ILE A 17 -1.25 -6.50 7.68
C ILE A 17 -0.33 -5.33 7.97
N ASP A 18 -0.60 -4.17 7.38
CA ASP A 18 0.21 -2.98 7.62
C ASP A 18 -0.58 -1.72 7.28
N THR A 19 -0.30 -0.64 7.98
CA THR A 19 -0.89 0.68 7.73
C THR A 19 0.18 1.72 7.95
N PHE A 20 0.29 2.66 7.01
CA PHE A 20 1.23 3.77 7.17
C PHE A 20 0.70 5.03 6.49
N ILE A 21 1.30 6.16 6.86
CA ILE A 21 0.99 7.44 6.25
C ILE A 21 2.25 7.93 5.54
N GLY A 22 2.10 8.35 4.29
CA GLY A 22 3.20 8.87 3.49
C GLY A 22 2.78 10.03 2.63
N GLU A 23 3.74 10.83 2.23
CA GLU A 23 3.50 11.97 1.33
C GLU A 23 3.93 11.61 -0.08
N PHE A 24 3.06 11.88 -1.04
CA PHE A 24 3.32 11.61 -2.46
C PHE A 24 2.83 12.81 -3.28
N GLN A 25 3.46 13.04 -4.41
CA GLN A 25 3.07 14.13 -5.31
C GLN A 25 1.78 13.81 -6.05
N SER A 26 1.57 12.53 -6.35
CA SER A 26 0.40 12.07 -7.08
C SER A 26 0.09 10.63 -6.73
N VAL A 27 -1.09 10.17 -7.14
CA VAL A 27 -1.49 8.77 -6.98
C VAL A 27 -0.56 7.85 -7.79
N ASP A 28 -0.07 8.32 -8.93
CA ASP A 28 0.86 7.54 -9.76
C ASP A 28 2.16 7.27 -9.01
N GLU A 29 2.69 8.27 -8.31
CA GLU A 29 3.88 8.11 -7.48
C GLU A 29 3.63 7.11 -6.35
N LEU A 30 2.47 7.21 -5.70
CA LEU A 30 2.07 6.29 -4.63
C LEU A 30 2.02 4.86 -5.16
N ARG A 31 1.43 4.65 -6.33
CA ARG A 31 1.30 3.32 -6.93
C ARG A 31 2.66 2.72 -7.26
N ASP A 32 3.56 3.51 -7.83
CA ASP A 32 4.91 3.06 -8.13
C ASP A 32 5.63 2.64 -6.85
N PHE A 33 5.49 3.44 -5.80
CA PHE A 33 6.07 3.13 -4.51
C PHE A 33 5.51 1.81 -3.96
N MET A 34 4.18 1.63 -4.01
CA MET A 34 3.54 0.43 -3.48
C MET A 34 3.87 -0.81 -4.27
N ASP A 35 3.98 -0.71 -5.59
CA ASP A 35 4.40 -1.84 -6.42
C ASP A 35 5.77 -2.37 -5.98
N SER A 36 6.67 -1.47 -5.63
CA SER A 36 7.98 -1.84 -5.12
C SER A 36 7.90 -2.40 -3.70
N GLU A 37 7.11 -1.76 -2.84
CA GLU A 37 6.99 -2.15 -1.43
C GLU A 37 6.39 -3.53 -1.25
N LEU A 38 5.39 -3.90 -2.05
CA LEU A 38 4.72 -5.19 -1.90
C LEU A 38 5.69 -6.37 -2.06
N HIS A 39 6.76 -6.19 -2.83
CA HIS A 39 7.78 -7.22 -3.00
C HIS A 39 8.64 -7.44 -1.75
N ASN A 40 8.64 -6.48 -0.82
CA ASN A 40 9.47 -6.54 0.37
C ASN A 40 8.81 -7.24 1.55
N TYR A 41 7.53 -7.61 1.42
CA TYR A 41 6.83 -8.30 2.50
C TYR A 41 7.19 -9.78 2.51
N ASN A 42 7.06 -10.41 3.68
CA ASN A 42 7.35 -11.83 3.85
C ASN A 42 6.35 -12.75 3.14
N GLU A 43 5.17 -12.23 2.83
CA GLU A 43 4.16 -13.00 2.12
C GLU A 43 4.33 -12.85 0.61
N PRO A 44 3.86 -13.81 -0.20
CA PRO A 44 3.88 -13.66 -1.66
C PRO A 44 3.11 -12.40 -2.06
N TYR A 45 3.76 -11.52 -2.81
CA TYR A 45 3.17 -10.23 -3.18
C TYR A 45 1.86 -10.38 -3.96
N LEU A 46 1.65 -11.52 -4.64
CA LEU A 46 0.41 -11.78 -5.38
C LEU A 46 -0.82 -11.86 -4.47
N LYS A 47 -0.61 -12.11 -3.18
CA LYS A 47 -1.70 -12.15 -2.19
C LYS A 47 -1.94 -10.80 -1.54
N LEU A 48 -1.12 -9.81 -1.85
CA LEU A 48 -1.17 -8.51 -1.19
C LEU A 48 -1.72 -7.46 -2.13
N HIS A 49 -2.62 -6.65 -1.58
CA HIS A 49 -3.13 -5.46 -2.24
C HIS A 49 -3.10 -4.31 -1.24
N TYR A 50 -3.38 -3.12 -1.71
CA TYR A 50 -3.41 -1.95 -0.86
C TYR A 50 -4.59 -1.06 -1.20
N ASN A 51 -5.08 -0.35 -0.18
CA ASN A 51 -6.03 0.74 -0.33
C ASN A 51 -5.38 2.02 0.17
N PHE A 52 -5.80 3.14 -0.36
CA PHE A 52 -5.31 4.42 0.11
C PHE A 52 -6.44 5.42 0.24
N THR A 53 -6.25 6.37 1.17
CA THR A 53 -7.18 7.47 1.40
C THR A 53 -6.36 8.74 1.47
N GLU A 54 -6.77 9.77 0.74
CA GLU A 54 -6.12 11.08 0.79
C GLU A 54 -6.53 11.78 2.09
N GLU A 55 -5.53 12.24 2.82
CA GLU A 55 -5.74 12.97 4.06
C GLU A 55 -6.08 14.45 3.84
#